data_75932badc8cc583d387f55b2c8833b58
#
_entry.id   75932badc8cc583d387f55b2c8833b58
#
_cell.length_a   1.000
_cell.length_b   1.000
_cell.length_c   1.000
_cell.angle_alpha   90.00
_cell.angle_beta   90.00
_cell.angle_gamma   90.00
#
_symmetry.space_group_name_H-M   'P 1'
#
loop_
_entity.id
_entity.type
_entity.pdbx_description
1 polymer ?
#
loop_
_entity_poly.entity_id
_entity_poly.type
_entity_poly.pdbx_seq_one_letter_code
_entity_poly.pdbx_strand_id
1 'polypeptide(L)'
;MISDSERTKHMWNEIANEKDLNSFMDTVCGFHDSCLKELKYISGAYVNEELSMLPVNNQRVLSMIIQRQFKNPSVVEMQFVGLKYLKLFPNDENYTCEILDATMILKEDCIYWCDCGGLSEKD
;
A
#
# COMPACT_ATOMS: atom_id res chain seq x y z
N MET A 1 -1.86 -9.39 23.95
CA MET A 1 -3.13 -8.99 23.32
C MET A 1 -3.23 -7.48 23.25
N ILE A 2 -3.56 -6.94 22.10
CA ILE A 2 -3.71 -5.50 21.93
C ILE A 2 -5.07 -5.07 22.49
N SER A 3 -5.08 -4.06 23.35
CA SER A 3 -6.33 -3.55 23.92
C SER A 3 -7.14 -2.79 22.86
N ASP A 4 -8.43 -2.63 23.07
CA ASP A 4 -9.28 -1.88 22.16
C ASP A 4 -8.81 -0.42 22.00
N SER A 5 -8.29 0.18 23.08
CA SER A 5 -7.77 1.53 23.02
C SER A 5 -6.50 1.62 22.18
N GLU A 6 -5.69 0.57 22.14
CA GLU A 6 -4.51 0.52 21.28
C GLU A 6 -4.90 0.32 19.83
N ARG A 7 -5.94 -0.48 19.56
CA ARG A 7 -6.45 -0.65 18.21
C ARG A 7 -6.98 0.65 17.63
N THR A 8 -7.64 1.46 18.45
CA THR A 8 -8.18 2.75 18.00
C THR A 8 -7.09 3.76 17.65
N LYS A 9 -5.86 3.55 18.16
CA LYS A 9 -4.73 4.39 17.78
C LYS A 9 -4.25 4.13 16.35
N HIS A 10 -4.59 2.98 15.78
CA HIS A 10 -4.28 2.65 14.39
C HIS A 10 -5.42 3.08 13.49
N MET A 11 -5.67 4.38 13.46
CA MET A 11 -6.74 4.91 12.64
C MET A 11 -6.26 5.08 11.21
N TRP A 12 -7.15 4.72 10.27
CA TRP A 12 -6.89 4.92 8.87
C TRP A 12 -7.07 6.39 8.52
N ASN A 13 -6.13 6.89 7.75
CA ASN A 13 -6.22 8.23 7.18
C ASN A 13 -6.43 8.10 5.70
N GLU A 14 -7.52 8.64 5.19
CA GLU A 14 -7.84 8.57 3.79
C GLU A 14 -7.03 9.61 3.00
N ILE A 15 -6.48 9.18 1.87
CA ILE A 15 -5.82 10.09 0.93
C ILE A 15 -6.82 10.37 -0.17
N ALA A 16 -7.49 11.52 -0.08
CA ALA A 16 -8.58 11.88 -0.97
C ALA A 16 -8.20 12.91 -2.03
N ASN A 17 -7.08 13.61 -1.85
CA ASN A 17 -6.69 14.69 -2.75
C ASN A 17 -5.17 14.88 -2.73
N GLU A 18 -4.69 15.81 -3.56
CA GLU A 18 -3.25 16.11 -3.67
C GLU A 18 -2.65 16.57 -2.35
N LYS A 19 -3.39 17.34 -1.57
CA LYS A 19 -2.90 17.83 -0.29
C LYS A 19 -2.63 16.67 0.68
N ASP A 20 -3.57 15.73 0.77
CA ASP A 20 -3.43 14.56 1.61
C ASP A 20 -2.24 13.71 1.16
N LEU A 21 -2.11 13.52 -0.15
CA LEU A 21 -1.06 12.75 -0.75
C LEU A 21 0.31 13.35 -0.43
N ASN A 22 0.46 14.65 -0.62
CA ASN A 22 1.71 15.34 -0.36
C ASN A 22 2.06 15.32 1.11
N SER A 23 1.08 15.52 1.98
CA SER A 23 1.27 15.46 3.42
C SER A 23 1.74 14.08 3.86
N PHE A 24 1.13 13.05 3.32
CA PHE A 24 1.52 11.66 3.62
C PHE A 24 2.96 11.39 3.14
N MET A 25 3.27 11.72 1.91
CA MET A 25 4.60 11.48 1.35
C MET A 25 5.67 12.25 2.11
N ASP A 26 5.35 13.48 2.57
CA ASP A 26 6.28 14.23 3.42
C ASP A 26 6.50 13.53 4.75
N THR A 27 5.42 13.01 5.36
CA THR A 27 5.52 12.32 6.65
C THR A 27 6.41 11.09 6.58
N VAL A 28 6.36 10.35 5.49
CA VAL A 28 7.15 9.13 5.31
C VAL A 28 8.44 9.38 4.52
N CYS A 29 8.76 10.64 4.23
CA CYS A 29 9.98 11.04 3.49
C CYS A 29 10.12 10.29 2.16
N GLY A 30 9.01 10.16 1.42
CA GLY A 30 8.99 9.45 0.15
C GLY A 30 9.36 7.98 0.27
N PHE A 31 9.21 7.38 1.43
CA PHE A 31 9.64 6.01 1.74
C PHE A 31 11.14 5.77 1.53
N HIS A 32 11.92 6.82 1.67
CA HIS A 32 13.36 6.69 1.57
C HIS A 32 13.89 5.73 2.66
N ASP A 33 14.78 4.83 2.27
CA ASP A 33 15.38 3.83 3.15
C ASP A 33 14.32 2.95 3.84
N SER A 34 13.42 2.42 3.05
CA SER A 34 12.34 1.55 3.52
C SER A 34 12.38 0.23 2.76
N CYS A 35 11.60 -0.73 3.24
CA CYS A 35 11.41 -1.98 2.51
C CYS A 35 9.97 -2.42 2.58
N LEU A 36 9.50 -3.02 1.49
CA LEU A 36 8.20 -3.67 1.45
C LEU A 36 8.33 -4.98 2.20
N LYS A 37 7.58 -5.12 3.29
CA LYS A 37 7.63 -6.33 4.11
C LYS A 37 6.65 -7.38 3.62
N GLU A 38 5.42 -6.99 3.33
CA GLU A 38 4.42 -7.94 2.87
C GLU A 38 3.29 -7.27 2.10
N LEU A 39 2.63 -8.07 1.27
CA LEU A 39 1.45 -7.69 0.52
C LEU A 39 0.36 -8.72 0.78
N LYS A 40 -0.90 -8.26 0.82
CA LYS A 40 -2.06 -9.13 0.91
C LYS A 40 -3.16 -8.58 0.03
N TYR A 41 -3.68 -9.43 -0.85
CA TYR A 41 -4.77 -9.04 -1.74
C TYR A 41 -6.03 -9.87 -1.45
N ILE A 42 -7.15 -9.19 -1.35
CA ILE A 42 -8.45 -9.80 -1.13
C ILE A 42 -9.37 -9.39 -2.28
N SER A 43 -9.81 -10.35 -3.07
CA SER A 43 -10.72 -10.08 -4.19
C SER A 43 -12.16 -9.95 -3.75
N GLY A 44 -12.58 -10.74 -2.78
CA GLY A 44 -13.95 -10.93 -2.38
C GLY A 44 -14.53 -12.22 -2.88
N ALA A 45 -13.84 -12.93 -3.77
CA ALA A 45 -14.31 -14.20 -4.30
C ALA A 45 -14.10 -15.32 -3.28
N TYR A 46 -14.96 -16.32 -3.32
CA TYR A 46 -14.85 -17.45 -2.42
C TYR A 46 -15.63 -18.65 -2.94
N VAL A 47 -15.37 -19.79 -2.32
CA VAL A 47 -16.14 -21.02 -2.55
C VAL A 47 -16.86 -21.32 -1.25
N ASN A 48 -18.19 -21.55 -1.32
CA ASN A 48 -18.99 -21.78 -0.12
C ASN A 48 -18.92 -23.25 0.33
N GLU A 49 -19.65 -23.57 1.40
CA GLU A 49 -19.64 -24.93 1.97
C GLU A 49 -20.17 -25.98 1.02
N GLU A 50 -21.01 -25.61 0.08
CA GLU A 50 -21.57 -26.51 -0.93
C GLU A 50 -20.66 -26.69 -2.13
N LEU A 51 -19.47 -26.09 -2.07
CA LEU A 51 -18.46 -26.12 -3.13
C LEU A 51 -18.93 -25.37 -4.38
N SER A 52 -19.81 -24.40 -4.19
CA SER A 52 -20.20 -23.50 -5.27
C SER A 52 -19.29 -22.29 -5.26
N MET A 53 -18.81 -21.93 -6.44
CA MET A 53 -17.93 -20.79 -6.58
C MET A 53 -18.72 -19.50 -6.69
N LEU A 54 -18.34 -18.51 -5.88
CA LEU A 54 -18.86 -17.15 -5.98
C LEU A 54 -17.72 -16.25 -6.43
N PRO A 55 -17.54 -16.13 -7.76
CA PRO A 55 -16.42 -15.37 -8.32
C PRO A 55 -16.70 -13.87 -8.32
N VAL A 56 -17.16 -13.35 -7.19
CA VAL A 56 -17.43 -11.93 -7.04
C VAL A 56 -16.12 -11.20 -6.80
N ASN A 57 -15.93 -10.07 -7.44
CA ASN A 57 -14.72 -9.29 -7.38
C ASN A 57 -15.04 -7.93 -6.76
N ASN A 58 -15.72 -7.97 -5.63
CA ASN A 58 -16.33 -6.78 -5.04
C ASN A 58 -15.48 -6.08 -3.98
N GLN A 59 -14.41 -6.69 -3.52
CA GLN A 59 -13.53 -6.04 -2.55
C GLN A 59 -12.31 -5.43 -3.21
N ARG A 60 -11.49 -6.23 -3.84
CA ARG A 60 -10.28 -5.78 -4.53
C ARG A 60 -9.43 -4.86 -3.65
N VAL A 61 -9.14 -5.36 -2.45
CA VAL A 61 -8.36 -4.62 -1.45
C VAL A 61 -6.94 -5.15 -1.41
N LEU A 62 -5.98 -4.25 -1.59
CA LEU A 62 -4.57 -4.56 -1.44
C LEU A 62 -4.04 -3.88 -0.19
N SER A 63 -3.47 -4.67 0.73
CA SER A 63 -2.78 -4.14 1.89
C SER A 63 -1.28 -4.31 1.70
N MET A 64 -0.53 -3.25 1.93
CA MET A 64 0.93 -3.25 1.86
C MET A 64 1.49 -2.80 3.20
N ILE A 65 2.43 -3.55 3.73
CA ILE A 65 3.15 -3.17 4.94
C ILE A 65 4.58 -2.83 4.55
N ILE A 66 4.97 -1.60 4.85
CA ILE A 66 6.30 -1.08 4.58
C ILE A 66 6.95 -0.71 5.91
N GLN A 67 8.18 -1.16 6.11
CA GLN A 67 8.97 -0.79 7.28
C GLN A 67 10.03 0.23 6.88
N ARG A 68 10.22 1.22 7.75
CA ARG A 68 11.15 2.32 7.55
C ARG A 68 12.27 2.27 8.57
N GLN A 69 13.43 2.77 8.21
CA GLN A 69 14.56 2.89 9.13
C GLN A 69 14.46 4.13 10.03
N PHE A 70 13.30 4.77 10.06
CA PHE A 70 13.05 5.98 10.84
C PHE A 70 11.91 5.73 11.80
N LYS A 71 11.90 6.50 12.91
CA LYS A 71 10.80 6.47 13.84
C LYS A 71 9.69 7.43 13.38
N ASN A 72 8.48 7.20 13.88
CA ASN A 72 7.34 8.11 13.74
C ASN A 72 6.94 8.44 12.29
N PRO A 73 6.51 7.47 11.50
CA PRO A 73 6.31 6.06 11.85
C PRO A 73 7.46 5.17 11.37
N SER A 74 7.64 4.02 12.04
CA SER A 74 8.58 3.01 11.57
C SER A 74 7.91 1.95 10.70
N VAL A 75 6.60 1.80 10.85
CA VAL A 75 5.79 0.86 10.07
C VAL A 75 4.60 1.62 9.49
N VAL A 76 4.36 1.41 8.21
CA VAL A 76 3.24 2.02 7.50
C VAL A 76 2.45 0.92 6.81
N GLU A 77 1.14 0.90 7.03
CA GLU A 77 0.25 0.04 6.26
C GLU A 77 -0.56 0.91 5.32
N MET A 78 -0.54 0.56 4.04
CA MET A 78 -1.38 1.21 3.04
C MET A 78 -2.43 0.24 2.55
N GLN A 79 -3.66 0.72 2.39
CA GLN A 79 -4.72 -0.05 1.77
C GLN A 79 -5.18 0.65 0.50
N PHE A 80 -5.15 -0.09 -0.59
CA PHE A 80 -5.73 0.35 -1.85
C PHE A 80 -7.06 -0.37 -2.03
N VAL A 81 -8.15 0.38 -2.08
CA VAL A 81 -9.50 -0.15 -2.22
C VAL A 81 -9.95 0.02 -3.66
N GLY A 82 -10.60 -1.02 -4.19
CA GLY A 82 -10.98 -0.99 -5.60
C GLY A 82 -9.79 -1.08 -6.52
N LEU A 83 -8.83 -1.92 -6.17
CA LEU A 83 -7.58 -2.04 -6.91
C LEU A 83 -7.84 -2.31 -8.38
N LYS A 84 -7.18 -1.55 -9.26
CA LYS A 84 -7.29 -1.71 -10.71
C LYS A 84 -6.09 -2.41 -11.32
N TYR A 85 -4.93 -2.23 -10.70
CA TYR A 85 -3.68 -2.72 -11.29
C TYR A 85 -2.65 -2.97 -10.21
N LEU A 86 -2.01 -4.13 -10.29
CA LEU A 86 -0.87 -4.46 -9.42
C LEU A 86 0.18 -5.15 -10.29
N LYS A 87 1.40 -4.64 -10.20
CA LYS A 87 2.54 -5.21 -10.88
C LYS A 87 3.65 -5.40 -9.86
N LEU A 88 4.11 -6.62 -9.71
CA LEU A 88 5.14 -6.97 -8.73
C LEU A 88 6.23 -7.79 -9.41
N PHE A 89 7.45 -7.26 -9.37
CA PHE A 89 8.64 -7.94 -9.88
C PHE A 89 9.66 -8.01 -8.74
N PRO A 90 9.67 -9.11 -7.97
CA PRO A 90 10.66 -9.23 -6.90
C PRO A 90 12.07 -9.31 -7.48
N ASN A 91 12.99 -8.66 -6.81
CA ASN A 91 14.40 -8.80 -7.17
C ASN A 91 14.87 -10.23 -6.90
N ASP A 92 15.86 -10.66 -7.68
CA ASP A 92 16.54 -11.93 -7.43
C ASP A 92 17.18 -11.89 -6.03
N GLU A 93 17.29 -13.05 -5.39
CA GLU A 93 17.83 -13.12 -4.02
C GLU A 93 19.25 -12.61 -3.88
N ASN A 94 19.98 -12.47 -4.98
CA ASN A 94 21.32 -11.91 -4.98
C ASN A 94 21.34 -10.38 -4.92
N TYR A 95 20.18 -9.75 -4.97
CA TYR A 95 20.04 -8.30 -4.93
C TYR A 95 19.20 -7.89 -3.73
N THR A 96 19.45 -6.71 -3.21
CA THR A 96 18.67 -6.16 -2.11
C THR A 96 17.39 -5.52 -2.65
N CYS A 97 16.40 -5.34 -1.77
CA CYS A 97 15.08 -4.88 -2.17
C CYS A 97 14.67 -3.56 -1.50
N GLU A 98 15.64 -2.81 -1.00
CA GLU A 98 15.33 -1.54 -0.36
C GLU A 98 14.68 -0.56 -1.33
N ILE A 99 13.78 0.25 -0.79
CA ILE A 99 13.18 1.36 -1.50
C ILE A 99 14.06 2.59 -1.24
N LEU A 100 14.66 3.13 -2.28
CA LEU A 100 15.46 4.35 -2.16
C LEU A 100 14.52 5.56 -2.09
N ASP A 101 13.54 5.60 -2.99
CA ASP A 101 12.48 6.60 -2.99
C ASP A 101 11.28 6.01 -3.71
N ALA A 102 10.10 6.36 -3.26
CA ALA A 102 8.85 5.96 -3.90
C ALA A 102 8.17 7.17 -4.52
N THR A 103 7.30 6.91 -5.47
CA THR A 103 6.46 7.93 -6.10
C THR A 103 4.99 7.61 -5.84
N MET A 104 4.22 8.62 -5.50
CA MET A 104 2.78 8.52 -5.33
C MET A 104 2.13 9.69 -6.05
N ILE A 105 1.22 9.39 -6.96
CA ILE A 105 0.54 10.43 -7.74
C ILE A 105 -0.95 10.17 -7.79
N LEU A 106 -1.71 11.24 -7.91
CA LEU A 106 -3.15 11.20 -8.11
C LEU A 106 -3.44 11.63 -9.55
N LYS A 107 -4.10 10.76 -10.30
CA LYS A 107 -4.42 11.00 -11.70
C LYS A 107 -5.77 10.37 -12.02
N GLU A 108 -6.70 11.15 -12.58
CA GLU A 108 -8.01 10.65 -12.98
C GLU A 108 -8.75 9.93 -11.86
N ASP A 109 -8.72 10.51 -10.66
CA ASP A 109 -9.32 9.97 -9.44
C ASP A 109 -8.75 8.62 -8.99
N CYS A 110 -7.60 8.24 -9.53
CA CYS A 110 -6.87 7.04 -9.11
C CYS A 110 -5.54 7.41 -8.47
N ILE A 111 -5.17 6.68 -7.44
CA ILE A 111 -3.87 6.86 -6.81
C ILE A 111 -2.93 5.78 -7.32
N TYR A 112 -1.76 6.20 -7.77
CA TYR A 112 -0.70 5.30 -8.22
C TYR A 112 0.45 5.36 -7.25
N TRP A 113 0.97 4.22 -6.90
CA TRP A 113 2.15 4.11 -6.05
C TRP A 113 3.19 3.24 -6.77
N CYS A 114 4.44 3.65 -6.71
CA CYS A 114 5.55 2.93 -7.33
C CYS A 114 6.78 3.05 -6.42
N ASP A 115 7.57 2.00 -6.35
CA ASP A 115 8.82 2.01 -5.58
C ASP A 115 9.98 2.70 -6.31
N CYS A 116 9.69 3.42 -7.38
CA CYS A 116 10.66 4.22 -8.13
C CYS A 116 10.41 5.70 -7.87
N GLY A 117 11.46 6.43 -7.49
CA GLY A 117 11.36 7.86 -7.27
C GLY A 117 11.40 8.65 -8.57
N GLY A 118 10.95 9.89 -8.49
CA GLY A 118 11.08 10.83 -9.58
C GLY A 118 10.16 10.64 -10.76
N LEU A 119 9.15 9.77 -10.66
CA LEU A 119 8.19 9.60 -11.73
C LEU A 119 7.12 10.69 -11.68
N SER A 120 6.55 10.99 -12.83
CA SER A 120 5.46 11.94 -12.96
C SER A 120 4.25 11.26 -13.59
N GLU A 121 3.12 11.95 -13.63
CA GLU A 121 1.90 11.40 -14.23
C GLU A 121 2.03 11.12 -15.72
N LYS A 122 3.11 11.59 -16.36
CA LYS A 122 3.40 11.32 -17.77
C LYS A 122 4.15 10.00 -17.97
N ASP A 123 4.69 9.46 -16.91
CA ASP A 123 5.42 8.20 -16.94
C ASP A 123 4.48 7.04 -16.65
#